data_0ba700e40955f614a7fb1cc3c6332860
#
_entry.id   0ba700e40955f614a7fb1cc3c6332860
#
_cell.length_a   1.000
_cell.length_b   1.000
_cell.length_c   1.000
_cell.angle_alpha   90.00
_cell.angle_beta   90.00
_cell.angle_gamma   90.00
#
_symmetry.space_group_name_H-M   'P 1'
#
loop_
_entity.id
_entity.type
_entity.pdbx_description
1 polymer ?
#
loop_
_entity_poly.entity_id
_entity_poly.type
_entity_poly.pdbx_seq_one_letter_code
_entity_poly.pdbx_strand_id
1 'polypeptide(L)'
;MRFMILALLLAGCTTNSPLHYGNYLNPSAVAYNREIAEDSVKKLVALYPPATTRIDIKQATADDFGGKLVELLRLKGYAILEYNPATEAQSKNSANSSINLKYIVDQVPSMSIYRATLLINEQPLSRVYTAHNGILQPAGSWARKE
;
A
#
# COMPACT_ATOMS: atom_id res chain seq x y z
N MET A 1 -18.11 31.31 -51.15
CA MET A 1 -17.83 30.02 -50.52
C MET A 1 -17.08 30.28 -49.21
N ARG A 2 -17.78 30.17 -48.10
CA ARG A 2 -17.19 30.36 -46.77
C ARG A 2 -16.96 28.98 -46.16
N PHE A 3 -15.70 28.54 -46.08
CA PHE A 3 -15.33 27.34 -45.39
C PHE A 3 -15.29 27.61 -43.88
N MET A 4 -16.25 27.04 -43.19
CA MET A 4 -16.35 27.11 -41.73
C MET A 4 -15.58 25.89 -41.17
N ILE A 5 -14.36 26.13 -40.66
CA ILE A 5 -13.52 25.10 -40.02
C ILE A 5 -14.04 24.93 -38.61
N LEU A 6 -14.69 23.80 -38.37
CA LEU A 6 -15.16 23.38 -37.05
C LEU A 6 -14.00 22.71 -36.32
N ALA A 7 -13.31 23.46 -35.45
CA ALA A 7 -12.28 22.92 -34.57
C ALA A 7 -12.93 22.17 -33.40
N LEU A 8 -12.90 20.83 -33.43
CA LEU A 8 -13.28 19.99 -32.28
C LEU A 8 -12.17 20.06 -31.23
N LEU A 9 -12.42 20.77 -30.15
CA LEU A 9 -11.59 20.73 -28.94
C LEU A 9 -11.92 19.43 -28.17
N LEU A 10 -11.07 18.42 -28.29
CA LEU A 10 -11.08 17.26 -27.41
C LEU A 10 -10.49 17.67 -26.05
N ALA A 11 -11.34 18.12 -25.15
CA ALA A 11 -10.99 18.29 -23.74
C ALA A 11 -10.86 16.88 -23.11
N GLY A 12 -9.66 16.32 -23.13
CA GLY A 12 -9.34 15.09 -22.42
C GLY A 12 -9.40 15.36 -20.92
N CYS A 13 -10.47 14.94 -20.24
CA CYS A 13 -10.52 14.88 -18.78
C CYS A 13 -9.55 13.81 -18.27
N THR A 14 -8.35 14.20 -17.91
CA THR A 14 -7.49 13.36 -17.07
C THR A 14 -8.04 13.40 -15.65
N THR A 15 -8.94 12.47 -15.31
CA THR A 15 -9.37 12.27 -13.92
C THR A 15 -8.24 11.55 -13.19
N ASN A 16 -7.30 12.29 -12.63
CA ASN A 16 -6.43 11.79 -11.59
C ASN A 16 -7.27 11.61 -10.33
N SER A 17 -7.92 10.46 -10.19
CA SER A 17 -8.53 10.09 -8.92
C SER A 17 -7.41 9.94 -7.89
N PRO A 18 -7.43 10.66 -6.76
CA PRO A 18 -6.43 10.49 -5.74
C PRO A 18 -6.45 9.04 -5.26
N LEU A 19 -5.29 8.39 -5.23
CA LEU A 19 -5.15 7.04 -4.68
C LEU A 19 -5.54 7.11 -3.20
N HIS A 20 -6.63 6.44 -2.84
CA HIS A 20 -7.02 6.27 -1.46
C HIS A 20 -6.22 5.10 -0.86
N TYR A 21 -5.34 5.40 0.09
CA TYR A 21 -4.58 4.40 0.82
C TYR A 21 -5.43 3.79 1.92
N GLY A 22 -5.27 2.52 2.20
CA GLY A 22 -5.99 1.84 3.26
C GLY A 22 -6.34 0.38 2.94
N ASN A 23 -7.23 -0.15 3.76
CA ASN A 23 -7.71 -1.52 3.69
C ASN A 23 -9.15 -1.56 3.17
N TYR A 24 -9.35 -2.23 2.05
CA TYR A 24 -10.62 -2.37 1.34
C TYR A 24 -11.11 -3.83 1.28
N LEU A 25 -10.61 -4.68 2.18
CA LEU A 25 -11.11 -6.04 2.30
C LEU A 25 -12.53 -6.04 2.88
N ASN A 26 -13.38 -6.91 2.35
CA ASN A 26 -14.71 -7.12 2.92
C ASN A 26 -14.61 -7.73 4.34
N PRO A 27 -15.64 -7.54 5.20
CA PRO A 27 -15.66 -8.10 6.55
C PRO A 27 -15.44 -9.62 6.60
N SER A 28 -15.88 -10.36 5.57
CA SER A 28 -15.65 -11.81 5.45
C SER A 28 -14.19 -12.19 5.23
N ALA A 29 -13.35 -11.26 4.80
CA ALA A 29 -11.92 -11.46 4.52
C ALA A 29 -11.00 -10.90 5.62
N VAL A 30 -11.55 -10.44 6.74
CA VAL A 30 -10.79 -9.83 7.85
C VAL A 30 -9.70 -10.76 8.39
N ALA A 31 -9.94 -12.07 8.41
CA ALA A 31 -8.94 -13.05 8.86
C ALA A 31 -7.65 -13.02 8.02
N TYR A 32 -7.74 -12.67 6.73
CA TYR A 32 -6.59 -12.60 5.83
C TYR A 32 -5.68 -11.39 6.06
N ASN A 33 -6.15 -10.36 6.77
CA ASN A 33 -5.33 -9.19 7.09
C ASN A 33 -4.03 -9.57 7.77
N ARG A 34 -4.08 -10.51 8.72
CA ARG A 34 -2.90 -10.98 9.43
C ARG A 34 -1.89 -11.67 8.50
N GLU A 35 -2.37 -12.61 7.69
CA GLU A 35 -1.51 -13.38 6.79
C GLU A 35 -0.87 -12.49 5.72
N ILE A 36 -1.63 -11.54 5.16
CA ILE A 36 -1.11 -10.55 4.21
C ILE A 36 -0.08 -9.62 4.88
N ALA A 37 -0.33 -9.20 6.13
CA ALA A 37 0.61 -8.36 6.87
C ALA A 37 1.91 -9.12 7.20
N GLU A 38 1.83 -10.38 7.61
CA GLU A 38 3.00 -11.24 7.88
C GLU A 38 3.88 -11.39 6.62
N ASP A 39 3.27 -11.67 5.48
CA ASP A 39 3.99 -11.77 4.20
C ASP A 39 4.59 -10.42 3.75
N SER A 40 3.86 -9.34 3.94
CA SER A 40 4.33 -7.98 3.67
C SER A 40 5.56 -7.62 4.50
N VAL A 41 5.52 -7.89 5.80
CA VAL A 41 6.65 -7.65 6.71
C VAL A 41 7.84 -8.52 6.36
N LYS A 42 7.63 -9.80 6.03
CA LYS A 42 8.69 -10.68 5.56
C LYS A 42 9.39 -10.10 4.32
N LYS A 43 8.63 -9.53 3.39
CA LYS A 43 9.19 -8.88 2.20
C LYS A 43 9.96 -7.60 2.55
N LEU A 44 9.43 -6.78 3.45
CA LEU A 44 10.11 -5.56 3.90
C LEU A 44 11.44 -5.86 4.59
N VAL A 45 11.48 -6.87 5.48
CA VAL A 45 12.71 -7.30 6.16
C VAL A 45 13.79 -7.73 5.18
N ALA A 46 13.39 -8.45 4.11
CA ALA A 46 14.32 -8.92 3.08
C ALA A 46 14.93 -7.77 2.24
N LEU A 47 14.18 -6.68 2.04
CA LEU A 47 14.62 -5.55 1.24
C LEU A 47 15.28 -4.43 2.06
N TYR A 48 14.83 -4.24 3.28
CA TYR A 48 15.19 -3.14 4.16
C TYR A 48 15.45 -3.66 5.58
N PRO A 49 16.66 -4.07 5.92
CA PRO A 49 16.96 -4.66 7.23
C PRO A 49 16.61 -3.73 8.39
N PRO A 50 15.96 -4.21 9.47
CA PRO A 50 15.50 -3.40 10.59
C PRO A 50 16.64 -2.63 11.30
N ALA A 51 17.83 -3.23 11.36
CA ALA A 51 18.97 -2.63 12.05
C ALA A 51 19.44 -1.28 11.45
N THR A 52 19.13 -1.03 10.18
CA THR A 52 19.59 0.15 9.44
C THR A 52 18.46 0.98 8.84
N THR A 53 17.21 0.58 9.08
CA THR A 53 16.05 1.22 8.44
C THR A 53 15.03 1.69 9.48
N ARG A 54 14.67 2.95 9.41
CA ARG A 54 13.46 3.49 10.04
C ARG A 54 12.31 3.51 9.05
N ILE A 55 11.09 3.26 9.49
CA ILE A 55 9.89 3.32 8.66
C ILE A 55 9.02 4.50 9.11
N ASP A 56 8.76 5.41 8.18
CA ASP A 56 7.84 6.52 8.36
C ASP A 56 6.51 6.16 7.67
N ILE A 57 5.49 5.83 8.45
CA ILE A 57 4.15 5.53 7.95
C ILE A 57 3.49 6.84 7.50
N LYS A 58 3.01 6.89 6.26
CA LYS A 58 2.44 8.10 5.64
C LYS A 58 0.93 8.03 5.43
N GLN A 59 0.24 7.25 6.24
CA GLN A 59 -1.23 7.15 6.30
C GLN A 59 -1.69 6.66 7.66
N ALA A 60 -2.97 6.90 7.99
CA ALA A 60 -3.57 6.32 9.19
C ALA A 60 -3.58 4.78 9.11
N THR A 61 -3.34 4.12 10.25
CA THR A 61 -3.22 2.65 10.39
C THR A 61 -4.25 2.08 11.36
N ALA A 62 -5.41 2.75 11.47
CA ALA A 62 -6.48 2.33 12.38
C ALA A 62 -7.27 1.10 11.89
N ASP A 63 -7.09 0.69 10.65
CA ASP A 63 -7.70 -0.52 10.08
C ASP A 63 -6.95 -1.81 10.51
N ASP A 64 -7.60 -2.96 10.35
CA ASP A 64 -7.09 -4.26 10.81
C ASP A 64 -5.74 -4.64 10.19
N PHE A 65 -5.53 -4.35 8.90
CA PHE A 65 -4.26 -4.60 8.25
C PHE A 65 -3.18 -3.64 8.77
N GLY A 66 -3.48 -2.34 8.82
CA GLY A 66 -2.53 -1.32 9.26
C GLY A 66 -2.05 -1.54 10.68
N GLY A 67 -2.98 -1.81 11.60
CA GLY A 67 -2.64 -2.13 12.99
C GLY A 67 -1.73 -3.35 13.10
N LYS A 68 -2.04 -4.42 12.37
CA LYS A 68 -1.23 -5.65 12.36
C LYS A 68 0.14 -5.42 11.70
N LEU A 69 0.19 -4.66 10.62
CA LEU A 69 1.44 -4.32 9.95
C LEU A 69 2.40 -3.59 10.90
N VAL A 70 1.93 -2.55 11.60
CA VAL A 70 2.72 -1.78 12.57
C VAL A 70 3.19 -2.65 13.72
N GLU A 71 2.31 -3.48 14.29
CA GLU A 71 2.67 -4.44 15.34
C GLU A 71 3.82 -5.35 14.92
N LEU A 72 3.69 -5.98 13.76
CA LEU A 72 4.68 -6.93 13.25
C LEU A 72 6.02 -6.26 12.89
N LEU A 73 5.99 -5.05 12.33
CA LEU A 73 7.19 -4.28 12.05
C LEU A 73 7.95 -3.95 13.33
N ARG A 74 7.25 -3.56 14.40
CA ARG A 74 7.86 -3.33 15.73
C ARG A 74 8.46 -4.61 16.30
N LEU A 75 7.77 -5.74 16.19
CA LEU A 75 8.28 -7.04 16.63
C LEU A 75 9.55 -7.46 15.86
N LYS A 76 9.73 -7.01 14.62
CA LYS A 76 10.96 -7.20 13.83
C LYS A 76 12.08 -6.22 14.18
N GLY A 77 11.83 -5.26 15.06
CA GLY A 77 12.83 -4.30 15.54
C GLY A 77 12.96 -3.02 14.73
N TYR A 78 11.96 -2.69 13.89
CA TYR A 78 11.96 -1.40 13.21
C TYR A 78 11.64 -0.25 14.17
N ALA A 79 12.35 0.85 14.02
CA ALA A 79 11.90 2.14 14.52
C ALA A 79 10.79 2.66 13.60
N ILE A 80 9.63 2.95 14.17
CA ILE A 80 8.43 3.38 13.41
C ILE A 80 8.04 4.79 13.83
N LEU A 81 7.89 5.68 12.85
CA LEU A 81 7.17 6.93 12.98
C LEU A 81 5.76 6.75 12.42
N GLU A 82 4.76 6.81 13.29
CA GLU A 82 3.36 6.72 12.86
C GLU A 82 2.87 8.05 12.27
N TYR A 83 1.89 7.95 11.38
CA TYR A 83 1.27 9.10 10.75
C TYR A 83 0.55 9.98 11.78
N ASN A 84 0.84 11.27 11.73
CA ASN A 84 0.12 12.28 12.48
C ASN A 84 -0.19 13.46 11.55
N PRO A 85 -1.48 13.70 11.21
CA PRO A 85 -1.85 14.76 10.28
C PRO A 85 -1.45 16.16 10.75
N ALA A 86 -1.33 16.38 12.08
CA ALA A 86 -0.92 17.66 12.63
C ALA A 86 0.57 17.99 12.40
N THR A 87 1.42 16.98 12.21
CA THR A 87 2.87 17.15 12.03
C THR A 87 3.35 16.84 10.61
N GLU A 88 2.51 16.28 9.76
CA GLU A 88 2.88 15.87 8.38
C GLU A 88 3.40 17.05 7.55
N ALA A 89 2.81 18.23 7.69
CA ALA A 89 3.23 19.43 6.97
C ALA A 89 4.64 19.92 7.37
N GLN A 90 5.15 19.52 8.52
CA GLN A 90 6.46 19.94 9.04
C GLN A 90 7.57 18.90 8.82
N SER A 91 7.21 17.67 8.46
CA SER A 91 8.15 16.56 8.32
C SER A 91 8.83 16.54 6.95
N LYS A 92 9.61 17.59 6.63
CA LYS A 92 10.41 17.64 5.39
C LYS A 92 11.78 16.98 5.49
N ASN A 93 12.17 16.48 6.65
CA ASN A 93 13.50 15.89 6.88
C ASN A 93 13.38 14.43 7.29
N SER A 94 13.18 13.54 6.31
CA SER A 94 13.45 12.13 6.52
C SER A 94 14.97 11.95 6.68
N ALA A 95 15.41 11.33 7.78
CA ALA A 95 16.81 10.95 7.93
C ALA A 95 17.22 10.03 6.76
N ASN A 96 18.48 10.07 6.34
CA ASN A 96 18.99 9.32 5.18
C ASN A 96 18.75 7.79 5.23
N SER A 97 18.32 7.25 6.37
CA SER A 97 18.02 5.84 6.60
C SER A 97 16.54 5.53 6.78
N SER A 98 15.63 6.48 6.50
CA SER A 98 14.19 6.24 6.60
C SER A 98 13.56 5.96 5.25
N ILE A 99 12.53 5.08 5.26
CA ILE A 99 11.66 4.84 4.12
C ILE A 99 10.24 5.30 4.44
N ASN A 100 9.60 5.96 3.48
CA ASN A 100 8.18 6.28 3.56
C ASN A 100 7.37 5.07 3.15
N LEU A 101 6.40 4.68 3.96
CA LEU A 101 5.54 3.53 3.70
C LEU A 101 4.07 3.93 3.68
N LYS A 102 3.39 3.56 2.61
CA LYS A 102 1.92 3.53 2.49
C LYS A 102 1.48 2.15 2.01
N TYR A 103 0.20 1.84 2.13
CA TYR A 103 -0.33 0.58 1.63
C TYR A 103 -1.75 0.72 1.09
N ILE A 104 -2.09 -0.20 0.22
CA ILE A 104 -3.45 -0.49 -0.23
C ILE A 104 -3.61 -2.00 -0.14
N VAL A 105 -4.65 -2.47 0.57
CA VAL A 105 -5.07 -3.87 0.54
C VAL A 105 -6.48 -3.91 0.00
N ASP A 106 -6.68 -4.61 -1.09
CA ASP A 106 -7.96 -4.68 -1.77
C ASP A 106 -8.29 -6.09 -2.26
N GLN A 107 -9.52 -6.27 -2.73
CA GLN A 107 -9.97 -7.53 -3.31
C GLN A 107 -10.75 -7.27 -4.60
N VAL A 108 -10.73 -8.26 -5.50
CA VAL A 108 -11.57 -8.23 -6.69
C VAL A 108 -13.00 -8.58 -6.28
N PRO A 109 -13.99 -7.72 -6.58
CA PRO A 109 -15.38 -7.99 -6.24
C PRO A 109 -15.84 -9.36 -6.74
N SER A 110 -16.57 -10.10 -5.90
CA SER A 110 -17.12 -11.42 -6.21
C SER A 110 -16.10 -12.52 -6.54
N MET A 111 -14.81 -12.27 -6.27
CA MET A 111 -13.73 -13.26 -6.45
C MET A 111 -12.96 -13.44 -5.15
N SER A 112 -12.37 -14.63 -4.98
CA SER A 112 -11.45 -14.92 -3.88
C SER A 112 -10.01 -14.51 -4.23
N ILE A 113 -9.86 -13.30 -4.77
CA ILE A 113 -8.59 -12.72 -5.21
C ILE A 113 -8.37 -11.44 -4.42
N TYR A 114 -7.21 -11.35 -3.77
CA TYR A 114 -6.80 -10.26 -2.90
C TYR A 114 -5.47 -9.70 -3.37
N ARG A 115 -5.21 -8.44 -3.08
CA ARG A 115 -3.95 -7.79 -3.44
C ARG A 115 -3.47 -6.92 -2.30
N ALA A 116 -2.18 -7.00 -2.00
CA ALA A 116 -1.48 -6.02 -1.20
C ALA A 116 -0.54 -5.22 -2.10
N THR A 117 -0.58 -3.91 -1.95
CA THR A 117 0.36 -2.97 -2.57
C THR A 117 1.00 -2.13 -1.49
N LEU A 118 2.31 -2.26 -1.34
CA LEU A 118 3.14 -1.41 -0.49
C LEU A 118 3.75 -0.32 -1.36
N LEU A 119 3.55 0.94 -0.99
CA LEU A 119 4.24 2.05 -1.63
C LEU A 119 5.42 2.45 -0.76
N ILE A 120 6.61 2.14 -1.24
CA ILE A 120 7.87 2.41 -0.54
C ILE A 120 8.58 3.55 -1.27
N ASN A 121 8.67 4.72 -0.65
CA ASN A 121 9.15 5.95 -1.28
C ASN A 121 8.42 6.22 -2.61
N GLU A 122 7.08 6.10 -2.61
CA GLU A 122 6.17 6.25 -3.75
C GLU A 122 6.32 5.16 -4.85
N GLN A 123 7.18 4.17 -4.66
CA GLN A 123 7.32 3.05 -5.59
C GLN A 123 6.45 1.86 -5.19
N PRO A 124 5.51 1.41 -6.03
CA PRO A 124 4.64 0.30 -5.69
C PRO A 124 5.36 -1.05 -5.75
N LEU A 125 5.11 -1.85 -4.74
CA LEU A 125 5.52 -3.24 -4.62
C LEU A 125 4.27 -4.05 -4.30
N SER A 126 3.81 -4.90 -5.21
CA SER A 126 2.51 -5.56 -5.11
C SER A 126 2.61 -7.08 -5.15
N ARG A 127 1.68 -7.75 -4.45
CA ARG A 127 1.48 -9.20 -4.52
C ARG A 127 0.00 -9.52 -4.55
N VAL A 128 -0.34 -10.56 -5.33
CA VAL A 128 -1.70 -11.10 -5.41
C VAL A 128 -1.79 -12.39 -4.59
N TYR A 129 -2.94 -12.63 -4.00
CA TYR A 129 -3.28 -13.81 -3.21
C TYR A 129 -4.61 -14.38 -3.70
N THR A 130 -4.77 -15.68 -3.53
CA THR A 130 -6.04 -16.38 -3.73
C THR A 130 -6.43 -17.12 -2.47
N ALA A 131 -7.72 -17.26 -2.21
CA ALA A 131 -8.22 -18.07 -1.10
C ALA A 131 -9.01 -19.27 -1.62
N HIS A 132 -8.66 -20.46 -1.14
CA HIS A 132 -9.37 -21.71 -1.37
C HIS A 132 -9.70 -22.35 -0.02
N ASN A 133 -10.99 -22.67 0.19
CA ASN A 133 -11.46 -23.30 1.43
C ASN A 133 -11.01 -22.55 2.71
N GLY A 134 -11.03 -21.23 2.68
CA GLY A 134 -10.61 -20.39 3.79
C GLY A 134 -9.09 -20.28 4.01
N ILE A 135 -8.27 -20.87 3.14
CA ILE A 135 -6.82 -20.78 3.21
C ILE A 135 -6.32 -19.79 2.16
N LEU A 136 -5.64 -18.76 2.64
CA LEU A 136 -5.01 -17.76 1.77
C LEU A 136 -3.67 -18.28 1.26
N GLN A 137 -3.40 -18.07 -0.03
CA GLN A 137 -2.13 -18.44 -0.65
C GLN A 137 -1.65 -17.35 -1.60
N PRO A 138 -0.34 -17.08 -1.65
CA PRO A 138 0.23 -16.22 -2.69
C PRO A 138 -0.03 -16.79 -4.08
N ALA A 139 -0.58 -15.96 -4.98
CA ALA A 139 -0.83 -16.32 -6.38
C ALA A 139 0.30 -15.92 -7.32
N GLY A 140 1.39 -15.36 -6.78
CA GLY A 140 2.56 -14.94 -7.54
C GLY A 140 3.65 -14.36 -6.64
N SER A 141 4.72 -13.89 -7.27
CA SER A 141 5.82 -13.19 -6.58
C SER A 141 5.44 -11.73 -6.30
N TRP A 142 6.19 -11.10 -5.39
CA TRP A 142 6.15 -9.66 -5.25
C TRP A 142 6.70 -9.00 -6.51
N ALA A 143 5.92 -8.11 -7.10
CA ALA A 143 6.27 -7.38 -8.32
C ALA A 143 6.47 -5.89 -8.00
N ARG A 144 7.55 -5.31 -8.48
CA ARG A 144 7.82 -3.87 -8.45
C ARG A 144 7.52 -3.30 -9.84
N LYS A 145 6.81 -2.19 -9.90
CA LYS A 145 6.67 -1.44 -11.13
C LYS A 145 7.95 -0.60 -11.33
N GLU A 146 8.60 -0.81 -12.45
CA GLU A 146 9.71 0.03 -12.92
C GLU A 146 9.18 1.31 -13.57
#